data_b04b8cccbb00d8bc73f46e0dcdcc048b
#
_entry.id   b04b8cccbb00d8bc73f46e0dcdcc048b
#
_cell.length_a   1.000
_cell.length_b   1.000
_cell.length_c   1.000
_cell.angle_alpha   90.00
_cell.angle_beta   90.00
_cell.angle_gamma   90.00
#
_symmetry.space_group_name_H-M   'P 1'
#
loop_
_entity.id
_entity.type
_entity.pdbx_description
1 polymer ?
#
loop_
_entity_poly.entity_id
_entity_poly.type
_entity_poly.pdbx_seq_one_letter_code
_entity_poly.pdbx_strand_id
1 'polypeptide(L)'
;MILLNFGQKLNKLNFEQFQAMTGTKIAEQATMPVEYENHQAYLESLRKAFVKLGLTDEFLRGNEIAINPPSGSHAALCVLAEIFRITGKFPMIVRNRPNLYGLMLGSDISEVIDLEQIINQDN
;
A
#
# COMPACT_ATOMS: atom_id res chain seq x y z
N MET A 1 0.66 -7.30 9.74
CA MET A 1 0.96 -6.37 8.63
C MET A 1 -0.18 -5.39 8.44
N ILE A 2 0.14 -4.15 8.20
CA ILE A 2 -0.83 -3.08 7.94
C ILE A 2 -0.83 -2.78 6.45
N LEU A 3 -2.00 -2.79 5.83
CA LEU A 3 -2.16 -2.38 4.43
C LEU A 3 -2.60 -0.92 4.37
N LEU A 4 -1.80 -0.08 3.73
CA LEU A 4 -2.19 1.29 3.38
C LEU A 4 -2.78 1.27 1.98
N ASN A 5 -4.07 1.51 1.87
CA ASN A 5 -4.80 1.35 0.62
C ASN A 5 -5.13 2.71 0.01
N PHE A 6 -4.48 3.03 -1.10
CA PHE A 6 -4.71 4.26 -1.88
C PHE A 6 -5.62 4.03 -3.09
N GLY A 7 -6.00 2.80 -3.34
CA GLY A 7 -6.85 2.42 -4.46
C GLY A 7 -8.18 1.85 -4.01
N GLN A 8 -8.68 0.90 -4.77
CA GLN A 8 -9.92 0.20 -4.45
C GLN A 8 -9.75 -0.64 -3.20
N LYS A 9 -10.75 -0.61 -2.31
CA LYS A 9 -10.73 -1.38 -1.07
C LYS A 9 -10.61 -2.88 -1.36
N LEU A 10 -9.68 -3.54 -0.67
CA LEU A 10 -9.50 -4.98 -0.76
C LEU A 10 -10.53 -5.70 0.12
N ASN A 11 -11.02 -6.84 -0.34
CA ASN A 11 -11.99 -7.66 0.37
C ASN A 11 -11.32 -8.89 1.01
N LYS A 12 -12.14 -9.73 1.65
CA LYS A 12 -11.66 -10.94 2.30
C LYS A 12 -10.91 -11.88 1.36
N LEU A 13 -11.40 -12.05 0.13
CA LEU A 13 -10.73 -12.89 -0.86
C LEU A 13 -9.34 -12.36 -1.19
N ASN A 14 -9.21 -11.04 -1.34
CA ASN A 14 -7.91 -10.41 -1.59
C ASN A 14 -6.95 -10.63 -0.41
N PHE A 15 -7.42 -10.57 0.82
CA PHE A 15 -6.60 -10.85 2.00
C PHE A 15 -6.12 -12.30 2.03
N GLU A 16 -6.97 -13.24 1.64
CA GLU A 16 -6.61 -14.66 1.52
C GLU A 16 -5.57 -14.87 0.42
N GLN A 17 -5.73 -14.20 -0.72
CA GLN A 17 -4.75 -14.23 -1.81
C GLN A 17 -3.39 -13.68 -1.36
N PHE A 18 -3.39 -12.56 -0.65
CA PHE A 18 -2.17 -11.96 -0.09
C PHE A 18 -1.46 -12.93 0.85
N GLN A 19 -2.20 -13.54 1.78
CA GLN A 19 -1.63 -14.49 2.72
C GLN A 19 -1.07 -15.74 2.03
N ALA A 20 -1.75 -16.23 0.99
CA ALA A 20 -1.26 -17.37 0.21
C ALA A 20 0.04 -17.05 -0.50
N MET A 21 0.20 -15.81 -0.99
CA MET A 21 1.40 -15.40 -1.73
C MET A 21 2.58 -15.07 -0.82
N THR A 22 2.34 -14.54 0.37
CA THR A 22 3.39 -13.98 1.24
C THR A 22 3.62 -14.77 2.52
N GLY A 23 2.66 -15.60 2.92
CA GLY A 23 2.67 -16.25 4.23
C GLY A 23 2.32 -15.32 5.39
N THR A 24 1.99 -14.06 5.12
CA THR A 24 1.71 -13.06 6.13
C THR A 24 0.27 -12.58 6.05
N LYS A 25 -0.38 -12.47 7.20
CA LYS A 25 -1.75 -12.01 7.31
C LYS A 25 -1.81 -10.49 7.39
N ILE A 26 -2.71 -9.88 6.62
CA ILE A 26 -3.06 -8.46 6.79
C ILE A 26 -3.96 -8.34 8.01
N ALA A 27 -3.48 -7.65 9.04
CA ALA A 27 -4.23 -7.44 10.28
C ALA A 27 -5.21 -6.28 10.18
N GLU A 28 -4.81 -5.20 9.50
CA GLU A 28 -5.62 -3.99 9.34
C GLU A 28 -5.44 -3.42 7.95
N GLN A 29 -6.52 -2.80 7.43
CA GLN A 29 -6.50 -2.03 6.21
C GLN A 29 -6.89 -0.59 6.52
N ALA A 30 -5.99 0.35 6.21
CA ALA A 30 -6.26 1.77 6.30
C ALA A 30 -6.57 2.32 4.91
N THR A 31 -7.80 2.77 4.70
CA THR A 31 -8.17 3.45 3.46
C THR A 31 -7.67 4.89 3.54
N MET A 32 -6.74 5.22 2.66
CA MET A 32 -6.04 6.50 2.70
C MET A 32 -6.88 7.59 2.02
N PRO A 33 -7.35 8.61 2.77
CA PRO A 33 -8.18 9.67 2.21
C PRO A 33 -7.32 10.79 1.62
N VAL A 34 -6.46 10.46 0.67
CA VAL A 34 -5.60 11.46 0.04
C VAL A 34 -6.37 12.14 -1.08
N GLU A 35 -6.79 13.37 -0.82
CA GLU A 35 -7.37 14.23 -1.82
C GLU A 35 -6.26 15.08 -2.44
N TYR A 36 -6.15 15.01 -3.76
CA TYR A 36 -5.11 15.70 -4.50
C TYR A 36 -5.72 16.72 -5.45
N GLU A 37 -5.44 17.98 -5.18
CA GLU A 37 -5.76 19.07 -6.10
C GLU A 37 -4.50 19.47 -6.87
N ASN A 38 -4.64 19.85 -8.14
CA ASN A 38 -3.53 20.11 -9.04
C ASN A 38 -2.53 21.16 -8.56
N HIS A 39 -2.95 22.05 -7.66
CA HIS A 39 -2.11 23.13 -7.12
C HIS A 39 -1.47 22.80 -5.77
N GLN A 40 -1.77 21.63 -5.21
CA GLN A 40 -1.19 21.20 -3.93
C GLN A 40 -0.08 20.19 -4.13
N ALA A 41 0.93 20.27 -3.28
CA ALA A 41 1.97 19.24 -3.23
C ALA A 41 1.37 17.94 -2.70
N TYR A 42 1.58 16.84 -3.42
CA TYR A 42 1.06 15.52 -3.01
C TYR A 42 1.55 15.11 -1.62
N LEU A 43 2.82 15.35 -1.31
CA LEU A 43 3.40 15.00 -0.01
C LEU A 43 2.66 15.67 1.15
N GLU A 44 2.27 16.93 0.99
CA GLU A 44 1.50 17.65 2.00
C GLU A 44 0.15 16.97 2.24
N SER A 45 -0.57 16.61 1.18
CA SER A 45 -1.84 15.89 1.28
C SER A 45 -1.67 14.51 1.92
N LEU A 46 -0.61 13.81 1.58
CA LEU A 46 -0.28 12.51 2.16
C LEU A 46 -0.05 12.61 3.68
N ARG A 47 0.73 13.59 4.11
CA ARG A 47 1.02 13.80 5.55
C ARG A 47 -0.22 14.17 6.33
N LYS A 48 -1.10 14.98 5.75
CA LYS A 48 -2.40 15.29 6.35
C LYS A 48 -3.26 14.03 6.52
N ALA A 49 -3.26 13.14 5.53
CA ALA A 49 -3.98 11.87 5.61
C ALA A 49 -3.45 10.98 6.75
N PHE A 50 -2.14 10.89 6.91
CA PHE A 50 -1.55 10.15 8.02
C PHE A 50 -2.00 10.70 9.37
N VAL A 51 -1.96 12.03 9.54
CA VAL A 51 -2.42 12.68 10.77
C VAL A 51 -3.90 12.38 11.03
N LYS A 52 -4.73 12.52 10.01
CA LYS A 52 -6.19 12.29 10.11
C LYS A 52 -6.52 10.88 10.57
N LEU A 53 -5.75 9.88 10.14
CA LEU A 53 -5.98 8.48 10.50
C LEU A 53 -5.21 8.05 11.77
N GLY A 54 -4.46 8.95 12.39
CA GLY A 54 -3.66 8.62 13.55
C GLY A 54 -2.48 7.70 13.26
N LEU A 55 -2.02 7.66 12.01
CA LEU A 55 -0.86 6.88 11.60
C LEU A 55 0.42 7.64 11.93
N THR A 56 0.85 7.53 13.18
CA THR A 56 2.06 8.20 13.66
C THR A 56 3.31 7.51 13.12
N ASP A 57 4.44 8.22 13.15
CA ASP A 57 5.73 7.64 12.77
C ASP A 57 6.06 6.41 13.61
N GLU A 58 5.76 6.45 14.91
CA GLU A 58 5.99 5.34 15.82
C GLU A 58 5.15 4.11 15.46
N PHE A 59 3.87 4.32 15.13
CA PHE A 59 2.98 3.24 14.70
C PHE A 59 3.49 2.59 13.41
N LEU A 60 3.88 3.41 12.44
CA LEU A 60 4.39 2.90 11.15
C LEU A 60 5.70 2.14 11.34
N ARG A 61 6.61 2.62 12.20
CA ARG A 61 7.86 1.93 12.48
C ARG A 61 7.66 0.60 13.20
N GLY A 62 6.61 0.48 13.99
CA GLY A 62 6.31 -0.72 14.77
C GLY A 62 5.59 -1.82 13.99
N ASN A 63 5.27 -1.61 12.72
CA ASN A 63 4.50 -2.57 11.91
C ASN A 63 5.15 -2.80 10.56
N GLU A 64 4.99 -4.01 10.04
CA GLU A 64 5.27 -4.27 8.63
C GLU A 64 4.17 -3.66 7.78
N ILE A 65 4.54 -3.06 6.65
CA ILE A 65 3.64 -2.28 5.81
C ILE A 65 3.59 -2.85 4.41
N ALA A 66 2.37 -3.02 3.91
CA ALA A 66 2.09 -3.22 2.50
C ALA A 66 1.30 -2.02 1.99
N ILE A 67 1.45 -1.69 0.73
CA ILE A 67 0.67 -0.63 0.09
C ILE A 67 -0.08 -1.18 -1.12
N ASN A 68 -1.30 -0.73 -1.30
CA ASN A 68 -1.98 -0.72 -2.59
C ASN A 68 -1.79 0.69 -3.13
N PRO A 69 -0.87 0.90 -4.10
CA PRO A 69 -0.39 2.24 -4.42
C PRO A 69 -1.43 3.10 -5.12
N PRO A 70 -1.30 4.43 -5.02
CA PRO A 70 -2.17 5.34 -5.76
C PRO A 70 -1.91 5.27 -7.25
N SER A 71 -2.88 5.72 -8.04
CA SER A 71 -2.72 5.93 -9.47
C SER A 71 -1.70 7.04 -9.72
N GLY A 72 -0.92 6.90 -10.79
CA GLY A 72 0.09 7.88 -11.15
C GLY A 72 1.45 7.58 -10.54
N SER A 73 2.48 7.67 -11.36
CA SER A 73 3.82 7.27 -10.98
C SER A 73 4.43 8.18 -9.90
N HIS A 74 4.24 9.51 -10.03
CA HIS A 74 4.80 10.45 -9.05
C HIS A 74 4.15 10.31 -7.67
N ALA A 75 2.84 10.05 -7.61
CA ALA A 75 2.16 9.82 -6.35
C ALA A 75 2.67 8.54 -5.66
N ALA A 76 2.79 7.46 -6.42
CA ALA A 76 3.30 6.18 -5.91
C ALA A 76 4.73 6.31 -5.38
N LEU A 77 5.59 6.99 -6.10
CA LEU A 77 6.97 7.21 -5.67
C LEU A 77 7.05 8.09 -4.42
N CYS A 78 6.18 9.08 -4.31
CA CYS A 78 6.10 9.93 -3.13
C CYS A 78 5.71 9.13 -1.87
N VAL A 79 4.70 8.26 -2.00
CA VAL A 79 4.28 7.36 -0.91
C VAL A 79 5.43 6.45 -0.50
N LEU A 80 6.11 5.85 -1.46
CA LEU A 80 7.23 4.95 -1.21
C LEU A 80 8.34 5.66 -0.45
N ALA A 81 8.73 6.85 -0.90
CA ALA A 81 9.78 7.63 -0.27
C ALA A 81 9.42 8.04 1.16
N GLU A 82 8.18 8.46 1.39
CA GLU A 82 7.74 8.87 2.73
C GLU A 82 7.73 7.68 3.71
N ILE A 83 7.25 6.53 3.29
CA ILE A 83 7.27 5.34 4.13
C ILE A 83 8.71 4.94 4.47
N PHE A 84 9.61 4.97 3.48
CA PHE A 84 11.01 4.67 3.72
C PHE A 84 11.66 5.69 4.67
N ARG A 85 11.34 6.98 4.52
CA ARG A 85 11.84 8.02 5.43
C ARG A 85 11.44 7.74 6.88
N ILE A 86 10.18 7.32 7.08
CA ILE A 86 9.65 7.07 8.43
C ILE A 86 10.18 5.77 9.01
N THR A 87 10.18 4.69 8.24
CA THR A 87 10.40 3.33 8.75
C THR A 87 11.81 2.80 8.51
N GLY A 88 12.55 3.38 7.58
CA GLY A 88 13.84 2.85 7.13
C GLY A 88 13.73 1.58 6.28
N LYS A 89 12.52 1.19 5.89
CA LYS A 89 12.27 -0.01 5.10
C LYS A 89 11.31 0.29 3.96
N PHE A 90 11.44 -0.45 2.87
CA PHE A 90 10.47 -0.39 1.78
C PHE A 90 9.26 -1.27 2.10
N PRO A 91 8.05 -0.82 1.78
CA PRO A 91 6.86 -1.63 1.96
C PRO A 91 6.75 -2.71 0.90
N MET A 92 5.92 -3.72 1.14
CA MET A 92 5.44 -4.60 0.08
C MET A 92 4.44 -3.86 -0.78
N ILE A 93 4.41 -4.15 -2.07
CA ILE A 93 3.49 -3.52 -3.02
C ILE A 93 2.53 -4.56 -3.56
N VAL A 94 1.23 -4.27 -3.40
CA VAL A 94 0.17 -5.11 -3.94
C VAL A 94 -0.15 -4.65 -5.36
N ARG A 95 -0.10 -5.58 -6.30
CA ARG A 95 -0.52 -5.33 -7.67
C ARG A 95 -1.85 -6.03 -7.93
N ASN A 96 -2.86 -5.23 -8.24
CA ASN A 96 -4.20 -5.71 -8.54
C ASN A 96 -4.42 -5.80 -10.05
N ARG A 97 -5.31 -6.71 -10.45
CA ARG A 97 -5.84 -6.73 -11.81
C ARG A 97 -7.37 -6.89 -11.73
N PRO A 98 -8.12 -6.31 -12.68
CA PRO A 98 -9.55 -6.54 -12.75
C PRO A 98 -9.85 -8.02 -12.92
N ASN A 99 -10.85 -8.53 -12.18
CA ASN A 99 -11.38 -9.87 -12.39
C ASN A 99 -12.39 -9.81 -13.54
N LEU A 100 -12.01 -10.37 -14.68
CA LEU A 100 -12.86 -10.38 -15.88
C LEU A 100 -13.74 -11.62 -15.96
N TYR A 101 -13.64 -12.53 -14.97
CA TYR A 101 -14.41 -13.78 -14.95
C TYR A 101 -15.58 -13.66 -13.98
N GLY A 102 -16.80 -13.61 -14.54
CA GLY A 102 -18.03 -13.60 -13.77
C GLY A 102 -18.78 -12.27 -13.82
N LEU A 103 -19.98 -12.28 -13.21
CA LEU A 103 -20.91 -11.15 -13.21
C LEU A 103 -20.59 -10.09 -12.16
N MET A 104 -19.59 -10.33 -11.31
CA MET A 104 -19.21 -9.41 -10.26
C MET A 104 -17.91 -8.70 -10.65
N LEU A 105 -17.99 -7.39 -10.71
CA LEU A 105 -16.81 -6.54 -10.88
C LEU A 105 -16.01 -6.56 -9.58
N GLY A 106 -14.81 -7.11 -9.65
CA GLY A 106 -13.88 -7.17 -8.56
C GLY A 106 -12.46 -7.15 -9.08
N SER A 107 -11.50 -7.21 -8.19
CA SER A 107 -10.10 -7.35 -8.55
C SER A 107 -9.47 -8.51 -7.79
N ASP A 108 -8.50 -9.14 -8.44
CA ASP A 108 -7.62 -10.13 -7.82
C ASP A 108 -6.26 -9.52 -7.59
N ILE A 109 -5.55 -10.03 -6.58
CA ILE A 109 -4.13 -9.71 -6.43
C ILE A 109 -3.37 -10.55 -7.44
N SER A 110 -2.70 -9.89 -8.39
CA SER A 110 -1.90 -10.59 -9.40
C SER A 110 -0.50 -10.92 -8.90
N GLU A 111 0.07 -10.08 -8.07
CA GLU A 111 1.36 -10.32 -7.41
C GLU A 111 1.53 -9.42 -6.20
N VAL A 112 2.45 -9.80 -5.33
CA VAL A 112 2.94 -8.94 -4.24
C VAL A 112 4.44 -8.77 -4.46
N ILE A 113 4.88 -7.53 -4.55
CA ILE A 113 6.28 -7.19 -4.82
C ILE A 113 6.94 -6.84 -3.49
N ASP A 114 7.97 -7.59 -3.12
CA ASP A 114 8.80 -7.32 -1.95
C ASP A 114 10.04 -6.56 -2.38
N LEU A 115 10.04 -5.25 -2.18
CA LEU A 115 11.15 -4.39 -2.58
C LEU A 115 12.42 -4.66 -1.78
N GLU A 116 12.30 -5.01 -0.51
CA GLU A 116 13.46 -5.37 0.32
C GLU A 116 14.16 -6.61 -0.25
N GLN A 117 13.40 -7.58 -0.71
CA GLN A 117 13.96 -8.76 -1.34
C GLN A 117 14.72 -8.42 -2.62
N ILE A 118 14.20 -7.51 -3.43
CA ILE A 118 14.87 -7.06 -4.66
C ILE A 118 16.20 -6.38 -4.32
N ILE A 119 16.20 -5.49 -3.33
CA ILE A 119 17.39 -4.74 -2.94
C ILE A 119 18.47 -5.65 -2.35
N ASN A 120 18.07 -6.68 -1.64
CA ASN A 120 18.98 -7.62 -0.96
C ASN A 120 19.36 -8.83 -1.81
N GLN A 121 19.00 -8.85 -3.10
CA GLN A 121 19.42 -9.92 -4.01
C GLN A 121 20.93 -9.83 -4.26
N ASP A 122 21.60 -10.97 -4.10
CA ASP A 122 22.98 -11.11 -4.54
C ASP A 122 23.02 -11.25 -6.07
N ASN A 123 23.87 -10.50 -6.66
CA ASN A 123 24.10 -10.57 -8.12
C ASN A 123 25.18 -11.61 -8.45
#